data_6c5cb290ab1322ace451ba13792fe455
#
_entry.id   6c5cb290ab1322ace451ba13792fe455
#
_cell.length_a   1.000
_cell.length_b   1.000
_cell.length_c   1.000
_cell.angle_alpha   90.00
_cell.angle_beta   90.00
_cell.angle_gamma   90.00
#
_symmetry.space_group_name_H-M   'P 1'
#
loop_
_entity.id
_entity.type
_entity.pdbx_description
1 polymer ?
#
loop_
_entity_poly.entity_id
_entity_poly.type
_entity_poly.pdbx_seq_one_letter_code
_entity_poly.pdbx_strand_id
1 'polypeptide(L)'
;MNQLNAVITHLPAAEAEQDLRALRELAPDSRFVVCYTGPRAEFENLEDAIFLDDGGLAGAPRSYQSYHGVFAALAEHSFDALYLIEYDHLVLDPGFEGALIDLAERTGAGFMGKNCVPRNHTNWPHYARFRRDPDLLEHLRRISTRDDPTVLFGTLGSGMWLSRDAFDSYLSLDAHPRSYGELYVPTVLHHLGHRVVDIDAFSDLYRNVRWEPEYDLAEVLALKRSGTTFVHPVKSAAVRRAAAKAR
;
A
#
# COMPACT_ATOMS: atom_id res chain seq x y z
N MET A 1 0.51 -15.46 12.33
CA MET A 1 0.30 -14.00 12.13
C MET A 1 -1.00 -13.82 11.37
N ASN A 2 -1.86 -12.89 11.84
CA ASN A 2 -3.16 -12.60 11.23
C ASN A 2 -3.02 -11.30 10.41
N GLN A 3 -3.06 -11.41 9.07
CA GLN A 3 -2.93 -10.26 8.17
C GLN A 3 -4.31 -9.69 7.81
N LEU A 4 -4.42 -8.37 7.81
CA LEU A 4 -5.56 -7.63 7.25
C LEU A 4 -5.14 -7.04 5.91
N ASN A 5 -5.93 -7.28 4.87
CA ASN A 5 -5.71 -6.73 3.53
C ASN A 5 -6.67 -5.58 3.29
N ALA A 6 -6.16 -4.36 3.22
CA ALA A 6 -6.95 -3.16 2.98
C ALA A 6 -6.87 -2.77 1.50
N VAL A 7 -7.99 -2.89 0.81
CA VAL A 7 -8.11 -2.52 -0.61
C VAL A 7 -8.51 -1.06 -0.70
N ILE A 8 -7.59 -0.22 -1.19
CA ILE A 8 -7.84 1.21 -1.38
C ILE A 8 -8.37 1.43 -2.79
N THR A 9 -9.58 1.98 -2.90
CA THR A 9 -10.22 2.18 -4.21
C THR A 9 -11.10 3.41 -4.25
N HIS A 10 -11.10 4.07 -5.42
CA HIS A 10 -11.99 5.18 -5.79
C HIS A 10 -12.90 4.82 -6.97
N LEU A 11 -12.84 3.57 -7.42
CA LEU A 11 -13.64 3.07 -8.53
C LEU A 11 -15.14 3.11 -8.20
N PRO A 12 -16.04 3.07 -9.20
CA PRO A 12 -17.47 2.86 -8.95
C PRO A 12 -17.71 1.64 -8.05
N ALA A 13 -18.66 1.74 -7.12
CA ALA A 13 -18.90 0.70 -6.11
C ALA A 13 -19.10 -0.69 -6.71
N ALA A 14 -19.83 -0.79 -7.83
CA ALA A 14 -20.05 -2.07 -8.52
C ALA A 14 -18.74 -2.70 -9.06
N GLU A 15 -17.75 -1.88 -9.45
CA GLU A 15 -16.44 -2.34 -9.89
C GLU A 15 -15.58 -2.75 -8.70
N ALA A 16 -15.56 -1.94 -7.65
CA ALA A 16 -14.86 -2.24 -6.39
C ALA A 16 -15.36 -3.55 -5.77
N GLU A 17 -16.67 -3.79 -5.75
CA GLU A 17 -17.26 -5.04 -5.28
C GLU A 17 -16.83 -6.26 -6.11
N GLN A 18 -16.78 -6.12 -7.44
CA GLN A 18 -16.33 -7.20 -8.31
C GLN A 18 -14.85 -7.55 -8.06
N ASP A 19 -13.99 -6.54 -7.90
CA ASP A 19 -12.57 -6.74 -7.60
C ASP A 19 -12.40 -7.41 -6.21
N LEU A 20 -13.16 -6.96 -5.20
CA LEU A 20 -13.15 -7.57 -3.86
C LEU A 20 -13.62 -9.04 -3.90
N ARG A 21 -14.69 -9.33 -4.64
CA ARG A 21 -15.18 -10.70 -4.81
C ARG A 21 -14.12 -11.59 -5.44
N ALA A 22 -13.42 -11.10 -6.46
CA ALA A 22 -12.34 -11.84 -7.11
C ALA A 22 -11.18 -12.15 -6.14
N LEU A 23 -10.82 -11.21 -5.26
CA LEU A 23 -9.83 -11.43 -4.21
C LEU A 23 -10.28 -12.47 -3.17
N ARG A 24 -11.55 -12.42 -2.74
CA ARG A 24 -12.14 -13.41 -1.81
C ARG A 24 -12.24 -14.81 -2.43
N GLU A 25 -12.54 -14.90 -3.73
CA GLU A 25 -12.54 -16.19 -4.45
C GLU A 25 -11.12 -16.76 -4.60
N LEU A 26 -10.12 -15.87 -4.78
CA LEU A 26 -8.72 -16.29 -4.89
C LEU A 26 -8.16 -16.76 -3.53
N ALA A 27 -8.45 -16.04 -2.47
CA ALA A 27 -7.91 -16.27 -1.12
C ALA A 27 -9.06 -16.24 -0.08
N PRO A 28 -9.87 -17.33 0.00
CA PRO A 28 -11.09 -17.36 0.83
C PRO A 28 -10.83 -17.29 2.33
N ASP A 29 -9.66 -17.68 2.78
CA ASP A 29 -9.27 -17.63 4.19
C ASP A 29 -8.66 -16.28 4.60
N SER A 30 -8.41 -15.39 3.62
CA SER A 30 -7.84 -14.07 3.84
C SER A 30 -8.91 -13.05 4.24
N ARG A 31 -8.52 -12.11 5.10
CA ARG A 31 -9.39 -11.02 5.54
C ARG A 31 -9.18 -9.79 4.67
N PHE A 32 -10.26 -9.30 4.08
CA PHE A 32 -10.26 -8.09 3.27
C PHE A 32 -11.19 -7.02 3.83
N VAL A 33 -10.77 -5.77 3.76
CA VAL A 33 -11.58 -4.59 4.03
C VAL A 33 -11.39 -3.58 2.89
N VAL A 34 -12.45 -2.93 2.45
CA VAL A 34 -12.37 -1.88 1.43
C VAL A 34 -12.24 -0.52 2.10
N CYS A 35 -11.19 0.22 1.79
CA CYS A 35 -11.03 1.63 2.11
C CYS A 35 -11.49 2.46 0.90
N TYR A 36 -12.74 2.89 0.94
CA TYR A 36 -13.42 3.49 -0.21
C TYR A 36 -13.29 5.02 -0.21
N THR A 37 -12.73 5.56 -1.29
CA THR A 37 -12.57 7.00 -1.54
C THR A 37 -13.37 7.48 -2.76
N GLY A 38 -14.25 6.65 -3.29
CA GLY A 38 -15.12 6.96 -4.42
C GLY A 38 -16.36 7.79 -4.01
N PRO A 39 -17.38 7.91 -4.91
CA PRO A 39 -18.55 8.71 -4.64
C PRO A 39 -19.32 8.24 -3.40
N ARG A 40 -19.59 9.15 -2.46
CA ARG A 40 -20.29 8.84 -1.21
C ARG A 40 -21.65 8.17 -1.43
N ALA A 41 -22.37 8.58 -2.46
CA ALA A 41 -23.69 8.04 -2.79
C ALA A 41 -23.66 6.54 -3.18
N GLU A 42 -22.51 6.01 -3.55
CA GLU A 42 -22.34 4.61 -3.94
C GLU A 42 -21.85 3.73 -2.78
N PHE A 43 -21.39 4.34 -1.69
CA PHE A 43 -20.79 3.63 -0.56
C PHE A 43 -21.73 2.63 0.11
N GLU A 44 -23.02 2.96 0.22
CA GLU A 44 -24.03 2.08 0.85
C GLU A 44 -24.22 0.73 0.14
N ASN A 45 -23.69 0.60 -1.07
CA ASN A 45 -23.73 -0.63 -1.86
C ASN A 45 -22.52 -1.53 -1.64
N LEU A 46 -21.58 -1.15 -0.78
CA LEU A 46 -20.36 -1.91 -0.49
C LEU A 46 -20.45 -2.61 0.86
N GLU A 47 -20.23 -3.92 0.87
CA GLU A 47 -20.08 -4.70 2.09
C GLU A 47 -18.63 -4.64 2.59
N ASP A 48 -18.43 -4.70 3.91
CA ASP A 48 -17.11 -4.66 4.57
C ASP A 48 -16.24 -3.49 4.09
N ALA A 49 -16.86 -2.33 3.93
CA ALA A 49 -16.20 -1.13 3.45
C ALA A 49 -16.20 -0.02 4.53
N ILE A 50 -15.11 0.75 4.51
CA ILE A 50 -14.94 1.95 5.31
C ILE A 50 -14.91 3.13 4.35
N PHE A 51 -15.78 4.10 4.54
CA PHE A 51 -15.74 5.34 3.77
C PHE A 51 -14.67 6.27 4.33
N LEU A 52 -13.78 6.69 3.48
CA LEU A 52 -12.77 7.69 3.80
C LEU A 52 -13.24 9.04 3.24
N ASP A 53 -13.68 9.92 4.13
CA ASP A 53 -13.96 11.30 3.78
C ASP A 53 -12.66 12.12 3.80
N ASP A 54 -11.98 12.12 2.69
CA ASP A 54 -10.72 12.84 2.53
C ASP A 54 -10.89 14.28 2.02
N GLY A 55 -12.08 14.86 2.23
CA GLY A 55 -12.39 16.23 1.86
C GLY A 55 -12.59 16.43 0.35
N GLY A 56 -13.03 15.42 -0.36
CA GLY A 56 -13.30 15.49 -1.81
C GLY A 56 -12.09 15.16 -2.66
N LEU A 57 -11.17 14.40 -2.14
CA LEU A 57 -10.01 13.87 -2.88
C LEU A 57 -10.40 12.77 -3.88
N ALA A 58 -11.68 12.40 -3.93
CA ALA A 58 -12.23 11.47 -4.90
C ALA A 58 -11.84 11.88 -6.34
N GLY A 59 -11.14 10.99 -7.03
CA GLY A 59 -10.79 11.16 -8.44
C GLY A 59 -9.52 11.99 -8.72
N ALA A 60 -8.73 12.34 -7.70
CA ALA A 60 -7.44 12.96 -7.93
C ALA A 60 -6.29 12.06 -7.45
N PRO A 61 -5.07 12.21 -8.01
CA PRO A 61 -3.84 11.58 -7.48
C PRO A 61 -3.51 11.98 -6.03
N ARG A 62 -4.46 12.52 -5.31
CA ARG A 62 -4.39 13.01 -3.95
C ARG A 62 -4.71 11.95 -2.90
N SER A 63 -5.26 10.79 -3.31
CA SER A 63 -5.47 9.63 -2.44
C SER A 63 -4.18 9.17 -1.75
N TYR A 64 -3.04 9.41 -2.36
CA TYR A 64 -1.73 9.18 -1.77
C TYR A 64 -1.38 10.05 -0.55
N GLN A 65 -2.14 11.08 -0.27
CA GLN A 65 -1.94 11.91 0.93
C GLN A 65 -2.70 11.40 2.15
N SER A 66 -3.61 10.45 1.97
CA SER A 66 -4.55 10.02 3.01
C SER A 66 -4.27 8.64 3.61
N TYR A 67 -3.05 8.09 3.48
CA TYR A 67 -2.72 6.88 4.24
C TYR A 67 -2.97 7.03 5.74
N HIS A 68 -2.82 8.25 6.28
CA HIS A 68 -3.21 8.53 7.65
C HIS A 68 -4.69 8.28 7.88
N GLY A 69 -5.57 8.72 6.99
CA GLY A 69 -7.01 8.44 7.04
C GLY A 69 -7.31 6.94 6.99
N VAL A 70 -6.61 6.19 6.14
CA VAL A 70 -6.71 4.72 6.08
C VAL A 70 -6.29 4.11 7.42
N PHE A 71 -5.14 4.49 7.96
CA PHE A 71 -4.65 3.94 9.21
C PHE A 71 -5.56 4.28 10.39
N ALA A 72 -6.02 5.54 10.48
CA ALA A 72 -6.96 5.95 11.53
C ALA A 72 -8.28 5.16 11.46
N ALA A 73 -8.78 4.92 10.26
CA ALA A 73 -10.01 4.14 10.06
C ALA A 73 -9.84 2.66 10.41
N LEU A 74 -8.62 2.12 10.32
CA LEU A 74 -8.30 0.73 10.64
C LEU A 74 -7.83 0.52 12.08
N ALA A 75 -7.72 1.57 12.89
CA ALA A 75 -7.15 1.52 14.25
C ALA A 75 -7.79 0.46 15.15
N GLU A 76 -9.12 0.33 15.09
CA GLU A 76 -9.90 -0.59 15.92
C GLU A 76 -9.92 -2.04 15.38
N HIS A 77 -9.35 -2.29 14.19
CA HIS A 77 -9.30 -3.64 13.65
C HIS A 77 -8.18 -4.46 14.31
N SER A 78 -8.49 -5.71 14.65
CA SER A 78 -7.50 -6.65 15.18
C SER A 78 -6.74 -7.32 14.04
N PHE A 79 -5.42 -7.14 14.00
CA PHE A 79 -4.48 -7.79 13.07
C PHE A 79 -3.06 -7.74 13.61
N ASP A 80 -2.18 -8.61 13.13
CA ASP A 80 -0.74 -8.60 13.42
C ASP A 80 0.04 -7.87 12.32
N ALA A 81 -0.51 -7.85 11.09
CA ALA A 81 0.07 -7.18 9.93
C ALA A 81 -1.02 -6.56 9.05
N LEU A 82 -0.69 -5.44 8.40
CA LEU A 82 -1.53 -4.75 7.44
C LEU A 82 -0.87 -4.79 6.06
N TYR A 83 -1.63 -5.20 5.04
CA TYR A 83 -1.22 -5.12 3.65
C TYR A 83 -2.14 -4.17 2.87
N LEU A 84 -1.60 -3.11 2.30
CA LEU A 84 -2.34 -2.12 1.51
C LEU A 84 -2.31 -2.51 0.04
N ILE A 85 -3.48 -2.67 -0.55
CA ILE A 85 -3.68 -3.05 -1.96
C ILE A 85 -4.37 -1.89 -2.68
N GLU A 86 -3.71 -1.28 -3.65
CA GLU A 86 -4.41 -0.33 -4.54
C GLU A 86 -5.24 -1.10 -5.58
N TYR A 87 -6.30 -0.48 -6.08
CA TYR A 87 -7.27 -1.10 -6.99
C TYR A 87 -6.66 -1.71 -8.26
N ASP A 88 -5.52 -1.21 -8.71
CA ASP A 88 -4.79 -1.68 -9.90
C ASP A 88 -3.60 -2.60 -9.57
N HIS A 89 -3.46 -2.98 -8.31
CA HIS A 89 -2.50 -3.98 -7.83
C HIS A 89 -3.16 -5.36 -7.79
N LEU A 90 -2.88 -6.17 -8.81
CA LEU A 90 -3.52 -7.47 -8.97
C LEU A 90 -2.76 -8.57 -8.22
N VAL A 91 -3.46 -9.30 -7.37
CA VAL A 91 -2.97 -10.51 -6.69
C VAL A 91 -3.35 -11.72 -7.55
N LEU A 92 -2.37 -12.57 -7.87
CA LEU A 92 -2.56 -13.75 -8.74
C LEU A 92 -2.36 -15.08 -8.01
N ASP A 93 -1.69 -15.08 -6.87
CA ASP A 93 -1.35 -16.27 -6.09
C ASP A 93 -2.08 -16.25 -4.73
N PRO A 94 -2.88 -17.28 -4.39
CA PRO A 94 -3.55 -17.36 -3.09
C PRO A 94 -2.58 -17.43 -1.89
N GLY A 95 -1.35 -17.84 -2.10
CA GLY A 95 -0.31 -17.92 -1.06
C GLY A 95 0.38 -16.60 -0.72
N PHE A 96 -0.08 -15.47 -1.26
CA PHE A 96 0.58 -14.17 -1.14
C PHE A 96 0.80 -13.72 0.31
N GLU A 97 -0.16 -13.97 1.22
CA GLU A 97 -0.02 -13.59 2.64
C GLU A 97 1.14 -14.31 3.30
N GLY A 98 1.21 -15.63 3.12
CA GLY A 98 2.31 -16.43 3.64
C GLY A 98 3.66 -15.96 3.13
N ALA A 99 3.76 -15.66 1.83
CA ALA A 99 4.99 -15.17 1.22
C ALA A 99 5.43 -13.81 1.79
N LEU A 100 4.50 -12.89 2.05
CA LEU A 100 4.78 -11.59 2.67
C LEU A 100 5.19 -11.74 4.13
N ILE A 101 4.48 -12.57 4.91
CA ILE A 101 4.78 -12.84 6.31
C ILE A 101 6.16 -13.48 6.45
N ASP A 102 6.47 -14.51 5.67
CA ASP A 102 7.78 -15.16 5.67
C ASP A 102 8.91 -14.18 5.33
N LEU A 103 8.67 -13.26 4.40
CA LEU A 103 9.64 -12.23 4.05
C LEU A 103 9.84 -11.25 5.20
N ALA A 104 8.75 -10.80 5.83
CA ALA A 104 8.82 -9.89 6.97
C ALA A 104 9.58 -10.50 8.14
N GLU A 105 9.31 -11.77 8.48
CA GLU A 105 10.00 -12.50 9.55
C GLU A 105 11.49 -12.66 9.24
N ARG A 106 11.86 -13.11 8.04
CA ARG A 106 13.27 -13.28 7.64
C ARG A 106 14.05 -11.97 7.64
N THR A 107 13.39 -10.86 7.35
CA THR A 107 14.05 -9.54 7.29
C THR A 107 13.92 -8.76 8.58
N GLY A 108 13.04 -9.12 9.49
CA GLY A 108 12.69 -8.33 10.69
C GLY A 108 12.08 -6.98 10.33
N ALA A 109 11.31 -6.93 9.23
CA ALA A 109 10.74 -5.70 8.72
C ALA A 109 9.57 -5.21 9.58
N GLY A 110 9.56 -3.92 9.92
CA GLY A 110 8.36 -3.21 10.36
C GLY A 110 7.55 -2.65 9.20
N PHE A 111 8.23 -2.38 8.07
CA PHE A 111 7.62 -1.89 6.83
C PHE A 111 8.31 -2.50 5.62
N MET A 112 7.53 -2.88 4.61
CA MET A 112 8.04 -3.35 3.32
C MET A 112 7.29 -2.70 2.17
N GLY A 113 8.01 -2.38 1.09
CA GLY A 113 7.41 -1.85 -0.13
C GLY A 113 8.34 -2.04 -1.34
N LYS A 114 7.82 -1.71 -2.53
CA LYS A 114 8.56 -1.73 -3.79
C LYS A 114 9.47 -0.51 -3.89
N ASN A 115 10.73 -0.70 -4.28
CA ASN A 115 11.71 0.40 -4.36
C ASN A 115 11.79 1.21 -3.06
N CYS A 116 11.68 0.54 -1.92
CA CYS A 116 11.66 1.19 -0.61
C CYS A 116 13.08 1.49 -0.14
N VAL A 117 13.63 2.59 -0.65
CA VAL A 117 15.04 2.99 -0.46
C VAL A 117 15.16 4.46 -0.08
N PRO A 118 16.28 4.86 0.57
CA PRO A 118 16.59 6.27 0.78
C PRO A 118 16.64 7.05 -0.54
N ARG A 119 15.95 8.18 -0.59
CA ARG A 119 15.87 9.05 -1.79
C ARG A 119 16.80 10.23 -1.77
N ASN A 120 17.58 10.39 -0.70
CA ASN A 120 18.57 11.44 -0.62
C ASN A 120 19.49 11.44 -1.84
N HIS A 121 19.67 12.63 -2.42
CA HIS A 121 20.48 12.85 -3.63
C HIS A 121 19.93 12.21 -4.93
N THR A 122 18.65 11.82 -4.97
CA THR A 122 17.98 11.36 -6.18
C THR A 122 17.25 12.49 -6.90
N ASN A 123 16.89 12.24 -8.18
CA ASN A 123 16.08 13.17 -8.97
C ASN A 123 14.56 12.91 -8.83
N TRP A 124 14.14 12.13 -7.84
CA TRP A 124 12.72 11.85 -7.63
C TRP A 124 11.97 13.15 -7.27
N PRO A 125 10.92 13.54 -8.03
CA PRO A 125 10.27 14.85 -7.86
C PRO A 125 9.71 15.09 -6.46
N HIS A 126 9.17 14.04 -5.81
CA HIS A 126 8.65 14.15 -4.45
C HIS A 126 9.76 14.41 -3.44
N TYR A 127 10.91 13.74 -3.57
CA TYR A 127 12.08 14.06 -2.75
C TYR A 127 12.53 15.52 -2.97
N ALA A 128 12.65 15.96 -4.22
CA ALA A 128 13.06 17.32 -4.55
C ALA A 128 12.15 18.38 -3.93
N ARG A 129 10.83 18.09 -3.85
CA ARG A 129 9.81 18.95 -3.23
C ARG A 129 9.93 18.97 -1.70
N PHE A 130 9.98 17.79 -1.06
CA PHE A 130 9.84 17.69 0.40
C PHE A 130 11.16 17.75 1.18
N ARG A 131 12.31 17.58 0.55
CA ARG A 131 13.63 17.67 1.22
C ARG A 131 13.93 19.01 1.90
N ARG A 132 13.17 20.04 1.58
CA ARG A 132 13.30 21.40 2.13
C ARG A 132 12.02 21.89 2.80
N ASP A 133 11.05 21.02 2.95
CA ASP A 133 9.80 21.36 3.62
C ASP A 133 10.08 21.54 5.12
N PRO A 134 9.89 22.75 5.67
CA PRO A 134 10.28 23.04 7.05
C PRO A 134 9.43 22.28 8.06
N ASP A 135 8.13 22.06 7.77
CA ASP A 135 7.21 21.38 8.67
C ASP A 135 7.56 19.90 8.76
N LEU A 136 7.86 19.28 7.61
CA LEU A 136 8.32 17.90 7.57
C LEU A 136 9.65 17.72 8.30
N LEU A 137 10.66 18.56 8.01
CA LEU A 137 11.97 18.43 8.61
C LEU A 137 11.95 18.67 10.12
N GLU A 138 11.15 19.62 10.61
CA GLU A 138 10.97 19.85 12.04
C GLU A 138 10.26 18.66 12.71
N HIS A 139 9.22 18.14 12.08
CA HIS A 139 8.53 16.94 12.55
C HIS A 139 9.50 15.75 12.66
N LEU A 140 10.32 15.50 11.64
CA LEU A 140 11.29 14.39 11.65
C LEU A 140 12.36 14.57 12.75
N ARG A 141 12.86 15.79 12.97
CA ARG A 141 13.80 16.06 14.09
C ARG A 141 13.19 15.73 15.44
N ARG A 142 11.90 16.03 15.62
CA ARG A 142 11.20 15.78 16.89
C ARG A 142 10.98 14.31 17.18
N ILE A 143 10.68 13.50 16.15
CA ILE A 143 10.32 12.09 16.32
C ILE A 143 11.48 11.12 16.14
N SER A 144 12.60 11.58 15.53
CA SER A 144 13.67 10.69 15.10
C SER A 144 14.42 10.05 16.26
N THR A 145 14.51 8.74 16.21
CA THR A 145 15.43 7.92 17.01
C THR A 145 16.74 7.62 16.26
N ARG A 146 16.92 8.18 15.06
CA ARG A 146 18.09 8.01 14.20
C ARG A 146 19.03 9.20 14.30
N ASP A 147 20.32 8.97 14.04
CA ASP A 147 21.36 10.02 14.09
C ASP A 147 21.15 11.11 13.03
N ASP A 148 20.66 10.75 11.85
CA ASP A 148 20.37 11.68 10.76
C ASP A 148 18.86 11.81 10.50
N PRO A 149 18.23 12.89 11.02
CA PRO A 149 16.80 13.13 10.82
C PRO A 149 16.45 13.63 9.41
N THR A 150 17.42 13.81 8.53
CA THR A 150 17.21 14.30 7.15
C THR A 150 17.04 13.19 6.12
N VAL A 151 17.18 11.93 6.52
CA VAL A 151 17.02 10.78 5.62
C VAL A 151 15.53 10.64 5.24
N LEU A 152 15.25 10.69 3.94
CA LEU A 152 13.92 10.51 3.39
C LEU A 152 13.88 9.21 2.57
N PHE A 153 12.97 8.33 2.92
CA PHE A 153 12.67 7.13 2.15
C PHE A 153 11.60 7.41 1.10
N GLY A 154 11.52 6.57 0.10
CA GLY A 154 10.42 6.55 -0.86
C GLY A 154 10.13 5.12 -1.30
N THR A 155 8.88 4.84 -1.54
CA THR A 155 8.38 3.55 -2.04
C THR A 155 7.42 3.77 -3.20
N LEU A 156 7.07 2.75 -3.93
CA LEU A 156 5.87 2.74 -4.76
C LEU A 156 4.67 2.45 -3.85
N GLY A 157 3.60 3.24 -3.96
CA GLY A 157 2.43 3.16 -3.07
C GLY A 157 1.67 1.84 -3.13
N SER A 158 1.79 1.16 -4.26
CA SER A 158 1.10 -0.11 -4.46
C SER A 158 1.77 -1.26 -3.72
N GLY A 159 1.02 -1.92 -2.83
CA GLY A 159 1.50 -3.10 -2.12
C GLY A 159 2.44 -2.78 -0.95
N MET A 160 2.05 -1.91 -0.04
CA MET A 160 2.79 -1.67 1.20
C MET A 160 2.36 -2.63 2.31
N TRP A 161 3.31 -3.19 3.01
CA TRP A 161 3.09 -4.06 4.17
C TRP A 161 3.65 -3.44 5.44
N LEU A 162 2.89 -3.50 6.53
CA LEU A 162 3.28 -2.98 7.85
C LEU A 162 3.04 -4.04 8.93
N SER A 163 3.96 -4.17 9.90
CA SER A 163 3.67 -4.86 11.14
C SER A 163 2.71 -4.06 12.01
N ARG A 164 2.00 -4.71 12.94
CA ARG A 164 1.15 -4.03 13.93
C ARG A 164 1.93 -3.00 14.73
N ASP A 165 3.11 -3.33 15.19
CA ASP A 165 4.00 -2.42 15.91
C ASP A 165 4.31 -1.14 15.14
N ALA A 166 4.62 -1.24 13.83
CA ALA A 166 4.87 -0.10 12.98
C ALA A 166 3.61 0.75 12.78
N PHE A 167 2.48 0.10 12.58
CA PHE A 167 1.18 0.74 12.46
C PHE A 167 0.81 1.53 13.71
N ASP A 168 0.92 0.93 14.90
CA ASP A 168 0.62 1.58 16.18
C ASP A 168 1.58 2.74 16.47
N SER A 169 2.87 2.56 16.17
CA SER A 169 3.87 3.63 16.29
C SER A 169 3.53 4.83 15.40
N TYR A 170 3.07 4.58 14.17
CA TYR A 170 2.63 5.64 13.27
C TYR A 170 1.40 6.38 13.84
N LEU A 171 0.40 5.66 14.32
CA LEU A 171 -0.83 6.24 14.88
C LEU A 171 -0.62 6.96 16.22
N SER A 172 0.43 6.62 16.96
CA SER A 172 0.76 7.27 18.23
C SER A 172 1.31 8.70 18.08
N LEU A 173 1.57 9.15 16.84
CA LEU A 173 2.04 10.50 16.59
C LEU A 173 0.93 11.53 16.75
N ASP A 174 1.19 12.59 17.51
CA ASP A 174 0.22 13.67 17.77
C ASP A 174 -0.17 14.48 16.54
N ALA A 175 0.68 14.49 15.51
CA ALA A 175 0.48 15.27 14.30
C ALA A 175 1.19 14.65 13.09
N HIS A 176 0.59 14.83 11.92
CA HIS A 176 1.14 14.43 10.63
C HIS A 176 1.23 15.64 9.70
N PRO A 177 2.44 16.13 9.37
CA PRO A 177 2.58 17.20 8.40
C PRO A 177 2.07 16.76 7.04
N ARG A 178 1.51 17.71 6.30
CA ARG A 178 1.01 17.46 4.95
C ARG A 178 2.16 17.06 4.03
N SER A 179 2.16 15.82 3.56
CA SER A 179 3.24 15.25 2.78
C SER A 179 2.72 14.23 1.75
N TYR A 180 3.59 13.72 0.91
CA TYR A 180 3.29 12.67 -0.05
C TYR A 180 3.43 11.29 0.62
N GLY A 181 2.37 10.50 0.62
CA GLY A 181 2.29 9.26 1.40
C GLY A 181 3.39 8.25 1.11
N GLU A 182 3.74 8.04 -0.17
CA GLU A 182 4.83 7.13 -0.57
C GLU A 182 6.22 7.58 -0.07
N LEU A 183 6.38 8.84 0.29
CA LEU A 183 7.58 9.36 0.93
C LEU A 183 7.40 9.36 2.46
N TYR A 184 6.27 9.84 2.92
CA TYR A 184 6.05 10.10 4.34
C TYR A 184 6.01 8.83 5.19
N VAL A 185 5.20 7.85 4.79
CA VAL A 185 5.00 6.63 5.60
C VAL A 185 6.32 5.88 5.85
N PRO A 186 7.10 5.47 4.83
CA PRO A 186 8.36 4.78 5.08
C PRO A 186 9.39 5.64 5.80
N THR A 187 9.41 6.97 5.54
CA THR A 187 10.31 7.91 6.23
C THR A 187 10.01 7.97 7.72
N VAL A 188 8.76 8.19 8.10
CA VAL A 188 8.35 8.27 9.50
C VAL A 188 8.64 6.97 10.23
N LEU A 189 8.29 5.84 9.66
CA LEU A 189 8.55 4.53 10.27
C LEU A 189 10.05 4.27 10.47
N HIS A 190 10.91 4.69 9.50
CA HIS A 190 12.35 4.65 9.67
C HIS A 190 12.79 5.48 10.88
N HIS A 191 12.29 6.72 11.02
CA HIS A 191 12.67 7.62 12.12
C HIS A 191 12.12 7.17 13.48
N LEU A 192 10.99 6.46 13.51
CA LEU A 192 10.47 5.80 14.71
C LEU A 192 11.22 4.53 15.11
N GLY A 193 12.27 4.16 14.38
CA GLY A 193 13.14 3.03 14.71
C GLY A 193 12.82 1.73 13.99
N HIS A 194 11.73 1.66 13.22
CA HIS A 194 11.36 0.45 12.49
C HIS A 194 12.33 0.16 11.33
N ARG A 195 12.48 -1.12 11.02
CA ARG A 195 13.22 -1.56 9.86
C ARG A 195 12.35 -1.44 8.61
N VAL A 196 12.78 -0.56 7.70
CA VAL A 196 12.16 -0.33 6.40
C VAL A 196 12.89 -1.14 5.34
N VAL A 197 12.19 -1.95 4.55
CA VAL A 197 12.76 -2.95 3.65
C VAL A 197 12.22 -2.76 2.23
N ASP A 198 13.14 -2.77 1.26
CA ASP A 198 12.80 -2.94 -0.16
C ASP A 198 12.57 -4.42 -0.44
N ILE A 199 11.36 -4.78 -0.89
CA ILE A 199 11.00 -6.17 -1.18
C ILE A 199 11.92 -6.77 -2.24
N ASP A 200 12.27 -6.01 -3.28
CA ASP A 200 13.12 -6.50 -4.37
C ASP A 200 14.55 -6.84 -3.96
N ALA A 201 15.02 -6.27 -2.85
CA ALA A 201 16.34 -6.59 -2.34
C ALA A 201 16.44 -8.01 -1.73
N PHE A 202 15.29 -8.62 -1.41
CA PHE A 202 15.23 -9.90 -0.68
C PHE A 202 14.33 -10.95 -1.32
N SER A 203 13.55 -10.59 -2.35
CA SER A 203 12.56 -11.49 -2.97
C SER A 203 12.15 -11.02 -4.36
N ASP A 204 11.79 -11.98 -5.22
CA ASP A 204 11.21 -11.70 -6.55
C ASP A 204 9.69 -11.43 -6.51
N LEU A 205 9.07 -11.39 -5.32
CA LEU A 205 7.62 -11.19 -5.16
C LEU A 205 7.10 -9.99 -5.95
N TYR A 206 7.84 -8.87 -5.93
CA TYR A 206 7.44 -7.62 -6.60
C TYR A 206 8.15 -7.40 -7.94
N ARG A 207 8.75 -8.41 -8.53
CA ARG A 207 9.42 -8.31 -9.83
C ARG A 207 8.53 -7.71 -10.93
N ASN A 208 7.22 -8.01 -10.89
CA ASN A 208 6.22 -7.53 -11.84
C ASN A 208 5.33 -6.40 -11.29
N VAL A 209 5.78 -5.73 -10.22
CA VAL A 209 5.19 -4.49 -9.71
C VAL A 209 6.06 -3.34 -10.20
N ARG A 210 5.49 -2.44 -11.01
CA ARG A 210 6.19 -1.32 -11.64
C ARG A 210 5.27 -0.08 -11.71
N TRP A 211 5.83 1.07 -12.00
CA TRP A 211 5.06 2.29 -12.24
C TRP A 211 4.38 2.28 -13.62
N GLU A 212 5.14 1.97 -14.67
CA GLU A 212 4.74 1.96 -16.09
C GLU A 212 5.57 0.93 -16.86
N PRO A 213 5.09 0.48 -18.02
CA PRO A 213 3.74 0.61 -18.59
C PRO A 213 2.72 -0.29 -17.91
N GLU A 214 1.40 -0.05 -18.14
CA GLU A 214 0.34 -0.96 -17.74
C GLU A 214 0.50 -2.33 -18.39
N TYR A 215 0.01 -3.37 -17.71
CA TYR A 215 -0.04 -4.72 -18.23
C TYR A 215 -1.33 -4.96 -19.02
N ASP A 216 -1.19 -5.57 -20.20
CA ASP A 216 -2.33 -6.07 -20.95
C ASP A 216 -2.78 -7.47 -20.50
N LEU A 217 -3.89 -7.96 -21.04
CA LEU A 217 -4.45 -9.26 -20.66
C LEU A 217 -3.50 -10.42 -21.00
N ALA A 218 -2.84 -10.39 -22.14
CA ALA A 218 -1.96 -11.46 -22.57
C ALA A 218 -0.73 -11.56 -21.64
N GLU A 219 -0.15 -10.43 -21.28
CA GLU A 219 0.95 -10.34 -20.30
C GLU A 219 0.52 -10.85 -18.93
N VAL A 220 -0.64 -10.38 -18.39
CA VAL A 220 -1.15 -10.83 -17.09
C VAL A 220 -1.37 -12.34 -17.07
N LEU A 221 -1.98 -12.91 -18.11
CA LEU A 221 -2.20 -14.34 -18.20
C LEU A 221 -0.89 -15.15 -18.32
N ALA A 222 0.10 -14.61 -19.01
CA ALA A 222 1.42 -15.22 -19.08
C ALA A 222 2.10 -15.24 -17.71
N LEU A 223 2.05 -14.12 -16.99
CA LEU A 223 2.60 -13.98 -15.64
C LEU A 223 1.88 -14.90 -14.64
N LYS A 224 0.55 -14.99 -14.71
CA LYS A 224 -0.22 -15.94 -13.88
C LYS A 224 0.24 -17.39 -14.08
N ARG A 225 0.40 -17.83 -15.34
CA ARG A 225 0.91 -19.18 -15.66
C ARG A 225 2.34 -19.43 -15.19
N SER A 226 3.16 -18.38 -15.05
CA SER A 226 4.52 -18.48 -14.53
C SER A 226 4.60 -18.48 -13.00
N GLY A 227 3.47 -18.42 -12.28
CA GLY A 227 3.44 -18.39 -10.82
C GLY A 227 3.79 -17.03 -10.22
N THR A 228 3.58 -15.93 -10.97
CA THR A 228 3.76 -14.58 -10.45
C THR A 228 2.71 -14.27 -9.39
N THR A 229 3.14 -13.72 -8.26
CA THR A 229 2.25 -13.39 -7.14
C THR A 229 1.54 -12.06 -7.34
N PHE A 230 2.27 -11.01 -7.75
CA PHE A 230 1.74 -9.65 -7.88
C PHE A 230 2.03 -9.04 -9.24
N VAL A 231 1.07 -8.30 -9.76
CA VAL A 231 1.20 -7.52 -11.01
C VAL A 231 0.62 -6.11 -10.82
N HIS A 232 1.36 -5.08 -11.20
CA HIS A 232 0.93 -3.69 -11.14
C HIS A 232 1.68 -2.86 -12.21
N PRO A 233 1.01 -1.92 -12.90
CA PRO A 233 -0.40 -1.56 -12.78
C PRO A 233 -1.31 -2.34 -13.76
N VAL A 234 -2.52 -2.67 -13.32
CA VAL A 234 -3.58 -3.26 -14.15
C VAL A 234 -4.85 -2.40 -14.00
N LYS A 235 -4.89 -1.25 -14.66
CA LYS A 235 -5.99 -0.27 -14.52
C LYS A 235 -7.27 -0.70 -15.22
N SER A 236 -7.17 -1.46 -16.31
CA SER A 236 -8.34 -1.93 -17.04
C SER A 236 -9.17 -2.94 -16.24
N ALA A 237 -10.41 -2.57 -15.89
CA ALA A 237 -11.36 -3.46 -15.24
C ALA A 237 -11.64 -4.74 -16.04
N ALA A 238 -11.65 -4.65 -17.38
CA ALA A 238 -11.83 -5.81 -18.24
C ALA A 238 -10.67 -6.80 -18.10
N VAL A 239 -9.44 -6.31 -18.00
CA VAL A 239 -8.24 -7.13 -17.79
C VAL A 239 -8.27 -7.80 -16.41
N ARG A 240 -8.56 -7.04 -15.33
CA ARG A 240 -8.66 -7.58 -13.98
C ARG A 240 -9.70 -8.70 -13.88
N ARG A 241 -10.90 -8.47 -14.43
CA ARG A 241 -11.99 -9.49 -14.47
C ARG A 241 -11.63 -10.72 -15.28
N ALA A 242 -10.99 -10.56 -16.43
CA ALA A 242 -10.58 -11.69 -17.26
C ALA A 242 -9.47 -12.51 -16.58
N ALA A 243 -8.50 -11.85 -15.95
CA ALA A 243 -7.45 -12.51 -15.19
C ALA A 243 -7.97 -13.30 -13.98
N ALA A 244 -8.97 -12.76 -13.26
CA ALA A 244 -9.61 -13.45 -12.14
C ALA A 244 -10.33 -14.75 -12.59
N LYS A 245 -10.98 -14.74 -13.75
CA LYS A 245 -11.72 -15.90 -14.30
C LYS A 245 -10.83 -16.96 -14.96
N ALA A 246 -9.63 -16.61 -15.36
CA ALA A 246 -8.68 -17.56 -15.95
C ALA A 246 -8.18 -18.54 -14.89
N ARG A 247 -8.47 -19.82 -15.09
CA ARG A 247 -8.00 -20.93 -14.24
C ARG A 247 -6.59 -21.36 -14.62
#